data_0f395ab7e3d22934fbaf6dfec07c8cd1
#
_entry.id   0f395ab7e3d22934fbaf6dfec07c8cd1
#
_cell.length_a   1.000
_cell.length_b   1.000
_cell.length_c   1.000
_cell.angle_alpha   90.00
_cell.angle_beta   90.00
_cell.angle_gamma   90.00
#
_symmetry.space_group_name_H-M   'P 1'
#
loop_
_entity.id
_entity.type
_entity.pdbx_description
1 polymer ?
#
loop_
_entity_poly.entity_id
_entity_poly.type
_entity_poly.pdbx_seq_one_letter_code
_entity_poly.pdbx_strand_id
1 'polypeptide(L)'
;MDRMLYIAADGAAQIQRAQTVNANNLANVGTTGFKARALPLYGPGHASRVHTLSETPGVDFSPGSMQATGRNLDVAVNGAGWIAVQSADGSEAYTRAGDLRVSPTGILETGTGLPVLGDGGPISIPDAQEIEIAADGTVSVLPVGQAPSTLAVVGRIKLVNPDPAELVRGEDGLLRGRDGAPAVPDANVRLASGVLESSNVNSVEALTSMIHLARQFEAQVKLMKVAEETDAASAKLMNIG
;
A
#
# COMPACT_ATOMS: atom_id res chain seq x y z
N MET A 1 6.41 32.18 -26.37
CA MET A 1 5.97 30.86 -26.79
C MET A 1 6.59 29.73 -25.94
N ASP A 2 7.75 29.92 -25.36
CA ASP A 2 8.39 29.01 -24.38
C ASP A 2 7.48 28.48 -23.27
N ARG A 3 6.54 29.29 -22.81
CA ARG A 3 5.64 28.90 -21.72
C ARG A 3 4.70 27.74 -22.05
N MET A 4 4.26 27.60 -23.30
CA MET A 4 3.31 26.55 -23.70
C MET A 4 3.99 25.18 -23.74
N LEU A 5 5.22 25.15 -24.21
CA LEU A 5 6.05 23.94 -24.21
C LEU A 5 6.32 23.43 -22.78
N TYR A 6 6.71 24.35 -21.87
CA TYR A 6 6.95 24.00 -20.47
C TYR A 6 5.68 23.50 -19.76
N ILE A 7 4.53 24.15 -19.99
CA ILE A 7 3.25 23.72 -19.39
C ILE A 7 2.87 22.33 -19.91
N ALA A 8 3.01 22.10 -21.23
CA ALA A 8 2.68 20.80 -21.81
C ALA A 8 3.66 19.70 -21.34
N ALA A 9 4.96 20.02 -21.20
CA ALA A 9 5.95 19.07 -20.68
C ALA A 9 5.69 18.74 -19.19
N ASP A 10 5.35 19.72 -18.37
CA ASP A 10 5.00 19.51 -16.96
C ASP A 10 3.71 18.68 -16.86
N GLY A 11 2.69 18.98 -17.67
CA GLY A 11 1.48 18.17 -17.76
C GLY A 11 1.76 16.72 -18.18
N ALA A 12 2.64 16.50 -19.15
CA ALA A 12 3.06 15.17 -19.57
C ALA A 12 3.77 14.40 -18.45
N ALA A 13 4.66 15.07 -17.70
CA ALA A 13 5.36 14.49 -16.55
C ALA A 13 4.39 14.09 -15.43
N GLN A 14 3.39 14.91 -15.14
CA GLN A 14 2.35 14.58 -14.16
C GLN A 14 1.52 13.38 -14.57
N ILE A 15 1.11 13.31 -15.87
CA ILE A 15 0.37 12.18 -16.39
C ILE A 15 1.21 10.90 -16.30
N GLN A 16 2.50 10.97 -16.59
CA GLN A 16 3.40 9.82 -16.47
C GLN A 16 3.53 9.32 -15.03
N ARG A 17 3.60 10.22 -14.04
CA ARG A 17 3.55 9.84 -12.62
C ARG A 17 2.22 9.17 -12.27
N ALA A 18 1.10 9.71 -12.77
CA ALA A 18 -0.22 9.13 -12.59
C ALA A 18 -0.31 7.72 -13.18
N GLN A 19 0.25 7.51 -14.39
CA GLN A 19 0.33 6.18 -15.00
C GLN A 19 1.15 5.20 -14.16
N THR A 20 2.28 5.65 -13.62
CA THR A 20 3.13 4.81 -12.76
C THR A 20 2.40 4.37 -11.49
N VAL A 21 1.69 5.29 -10.84
CA VAL A 21 0.88 4.97 -9.63
C VAL A 21 -0.25 4.02 -9.97
N ASN A 22 -0.98 4.28 -11.06
CA ASN A 22 -2.09 3.43 -11.50
C ASN A 22 -1.61 2.03 -11.92
N ALA A 23 -0.46 1.93 -12.61
CA ALA A 23 0.16 0.65 -12.94
C ALA A 23 0.59 -0.15 -11.69
N ASN A 24 1.14 0.54 -10.67
CA ASN A 24 1.46 -0.07 -9.39
C ASN A 24 0.20 -0.59 -8.68
N ASN A 25 -0.87 0.20 -8.65
CA ASN A 25 -2.15 -0.22 -8.07
C ASN A 25 -2.69 -1.46 -8.81
N LEU A 26 -2.71 -1.44 -10.13
CA LEU A 26 -3.18 -2.56 -10.95
C LEU A 26 -2.35 -3.83 -10.75
N ALA A 27 -1.04 -3.72 -10.66
CA ALA A 27 -0.15 -4.85 -10.38
C ALA A 27 -0.44 -5.50 -9.01
N ASN A 28 -0.98 -4.74 -8.06
CA ASN A 28 -1.28 -5.19 -6.70
C ASN A 28 -2.79 -5.43 -6.44
N VAL A 29 -3.61 -5.54 -7.49
CA VAL A 29 -5.04 -5.81 -7.33
C VAL A 29 -5.33 -7.16 -6.66
N GLY A 30 -4.46 -8.16 -6.86
CA GLY A 30 -4.55 -9.47 -6.23
C GLY A 30 -3.74 -9.61 -4.93
N THR A 31 -3.06 -8.56 -4.46
CA THR A 31 -2.23 -8.63 -3.27
C THR A 31 -3.08 -8.46 -2.01
N THR A 32 -3.00 -9.42 -1.09
CA THR A 32 -3.72 -9.41 0.20
C THR A 32 -3.37 -8.16 1.00
N GLY A 33 -4.38 -7.46 1.50
CA GLY A 33 -4.22 -6.29 2.36
C GLY A 33 -3.57 -5.07 1.70
N PHE A 34 -3.43 -5.06 0.37
CA PHE A 34 -2.86 -3.91 -0.33
C PHE A 34 -3.80 -2.71 -0.26
N LYS A 35 -3.23 -1.55 0.01
CA LYS A 35 -3.92 -0.25 -0.02
C LYS A 35 -3.47 0.55 -1.24
N ALA A 36 -4.42 1.05 -2.02
CA ALA A 36 -4.14 1.82 -3.23
C ALA A 36 -3.32 3.07 -2.91
N ARG A 37 -2.43 3.44 -3.84
CA ARG A 37 -1.80 4.76 -3.82
C ARG A 37 -2.78 5.76 -4.43
N ALA A 38 -3.10 6.82 -3.70
CA ALA A 38 -3.90 7.93 -4.18
C ALA A 38 -2.98 9.01 -4.74
N LEU A 39 -3.28 9.48 -5.94
CA LEU A 39 -2.66 10.71 -6.44
C LEU A 39 -3.45 11.90 -5.90
N PRO A 40 -2.81 12.95 -5.39
CA PRO A 40 -3.49 14.18 -5.10
C PRO A 40 -4.04 14.73 -6.42
N LEU A 41 -5.38 14.72 -6.56
CA LEU A 41 -6.06 15.40 -7.66
C LEU A 41 -6.00 16.90 -7.37
N TYR A 42 -5.11 17.60 -8.05
CA TYR A 42 -5.19 19.07 -8.04
C TYR A 42 -6.45 19.48 -8.78
N GLY A 43 -7.40 20.04 -8.03
CA GLY A 43 -8.61 20.61 -8.60
C GLY A 43 -8.30 21.81 -9.52
N PRO A 44 -9.17 22.16 -10.45
CA PRO A 44 -8.94 23.18 -11.49
C PRO A 44 -8.75 24.61 -10.99
N GLY A 45 -8.64 24.85 -9.69
CA GLY A 45 -8.52 26.17 -9.07
C GLY A 45 -7.10 26.71 -8.87
N HIS A 46 -6.03 25.96 -9.20
CA HIS A 46 -4.64 26.36 -8.90
C HIS A 46 -3.79 26.69 -10.15
N ALA A 47 -4.44 27.00 -11.26
CA ALA A 47 -3.81 27.16 -12.58
C ALA A 47 -3.10 28.50 -12.82
N SER A 48 -2.68 29.29 -11.82
CA SER A 48 -2.04 30.56 -12.13
C SER A 48 -0.55 30.70 -11.87
N ARG A 49 0.08 29.80 -11.12
CA ARG A 49 1.55 29.72 -10.95
C ARG A 49 1.90 28.40 -10.25
N VAL A 50 2.05 27.32 -10.97
CA VAL A 50 2.36 26.03 -10.33
C VAL A 50 3.82 25.69 -10.58
N HIS A 51 4.63 25.89 -9.56
CA HIS A 51 5.73 24.98 -9.29
C HIS A 51 5.11 23.71 -8.74
N THR A 52 5.27 22.60 -9.43
CA THR A 52 4.80 21.28 -9.03
C THR A 52 5.46 20.93 -7.71
N LEU A 53 4.73 21.02 -6.61
CA LEU A 53 5.13 20.39 -5.36
C LEU A 53 5.09 18.88 -5.61
N SER A 54 6.23 18.24 -5.54
CA SER A 54 6.33 16.77 -5.58
C SER A 54 5.82 16.24 -4.24
N GLU A 55 4.49 16.15 -4.08
CA GLU A 55 3.92 15.49 -2.92
C GLU A 55 4.01 13.98 -3.11
N THR A 56 4.43 13.29 -2.07
CA THR A 56 4.39 11.83 -2.01
C THR A 56 2.94 11.39 -2.22
N PRO A 57 2.67 10.42 -3.12
CA PRO A 57 1.31 9.91 -3.30
C PRO A 57 0.70 9.50 -1.97
N GLY A 58 -0.51 9.95 -1.69
CA GLY A 58 -1.25 9.52 -0.52
C GLY A 58 -1.57 8.01 -0.58
N VAL A 59 -2.09 7.48 0.52
CA VAL A 59 -2.59 6.10 0.58
C VAL A 59 -4.10 6.17 0.80
N ASP A 60 -4.86 5.39 0.03
CA ASP A 60 -6.27 5.17 0.28
C ASP A 60 -6.44 4.09 1.35
N PHE A 61 -6.88 4.49 2.53
CA PHE A 61 -7.09 3.58 3.67
C PHE A 61 -8.46 2.90 3.67
N SER A 62 -9.28 3.10 2.64
CA SER A 62 -10.58 2.40 2.55
C SER A 62 -10.38 0.87 2.65
N PRO A 63 -11.31 0.14 3.28
CA PRO A 63 -11.19 -1.30 3.43
C PRO A 63 -11.32 -2.00 2.07
N GLY A 64 -10.57 -3.09 1.89
CA GLY A 64 -10.79 -4.06 0.84
C GLY A 64 -11.97 -4.99 1.15
N SER A 65 -12.36 -5.84 0.21
CA SER A 65 -13.38 -6.86 0.46
C SER A 65 -12.80 -7.99 1.32
N MET A 66 -13.63 -8.52 2.24
CA MET A 66 -13.27 -9.65 3.09
C MET A 66 -13.59 -10.96 2.38
N GLN A 67 -12.63 -11.88 2.32
CA GLN A 67 -12.78 -13.19 1.70
C GLN A 67 -12.56 -14.29 2.73
N ALA A 68 -13.56 -15.12 2.97
CA ALA A 68 -13.43 -16.27 3.85
C ALA A 68 -12.62 -17.38 3.16
N THR A 69 -11.51 -17.78 3.82
CA THR A 69 -10.61 -18.84 3.34
C THR A 69 -10.75 -20.12 4.15
N GLY A 70 -11.19 -20.01 5.40
CA GLY A 70 -11.30 -21.11 6.35
C GLY A 70 -9.97 -21.63 6.89
N ARG A 71 -8.83 -20.96 6.59
CA ARG A 71 -7.52 -21.33 7.12
C ARG A 71 -7.23 -20.57 8.42
N ASN A 72 -6.88 -21.27 9.49
CA ASN A 72 -6.68 -20.68 10.82
C ASN A 72 -5.60 -19.58 10.86
N LEU A 73 -4.60 -19.66 9.97
CA LEU A 73 -3.51 -18.68 9.88
C LEU A 73 -3.85 -17.48 8.99
N ASP A 74 -5.00 -17.49 8.32
CA ASP A 74 -5.47 -16.33 7.58
C ASP A 74 -6.28 -15.43 8.51
N VAL A 75 -5.83 -14.20 8.64
CA VAL A 75 -6.46 -13.21 9.51
C VAL A 75 -6.71 -11.91 8.77
N ALA A 76 -7.78 -11.22 9.11
CA ALA A 76 -8.04 -9.88 8.63
C ALA A 76 -8.31 -8.95 9.81
N VAL A 77 -7.86 -7.71 9.72
CA VAL A 77 -8.19 -6.69 10.74
C VAL A 77 -9.62 -6.23 10.53
N ASN A 78 -10.44 -6.35 11.56
CA ASN A 78 -11.83 -5.92 11.55
C ASN A 78 -11.92 -4.43 11.94
N GLY A 79 -12.22 -3.58 10.97
CA GLY A 79 -12.28 -2.13 11.15
C GLY A 79 -10.92 -1.44 10.99
N ALA A 80 -10.68 -0.38 11.76
CA ALA A 80 -9.42 0.37 11.74
C ALA A 80 -8.30 -0.38 12.48
N GLY A 81 -7.06 -0.20 12.06
CA GLY A 81 -5.88 -0.79 12.67
C GLY A 81 -5.00 -1.55 11.68
N TRP A 82 -3.87 -2.05 12.15
CA TRP A 82 -2.81 -2.69 11.37
C TRP A 82 -2.14 -3.79 12.16
N ILE A 83 -1.56 -4.74 11.44
CA ILE A 83 -0.67 -5.76 11.99
C ILE A 83 0.75 -5.20 11.94
N ALA A 84 1.47 -5.24 13.06
CA ALA A 84 2.87 -4.86 13.12
C ALA A 84 3.76 -6.02 12.63
N VAL A 85 4.69 -5.69 11.73
CA VAL A 85 5.67 -6.62 11.16
C VAL A 85 7.06 -6.02 11.23
N GLN A 86 8.07 -6.87 11.17
CA GLN A 86 9.45 -6.43 11.05
C GLN A 86 9.81 -6.30 9.56
N SER A 87 10.23 -5.12 9.15
CA SER A 87 10.74 -4.88 7.81
C SER A 87 12.13 -5.49 7.63
N ALA A 88 12.61 -5.56 6.39
CA ALA A 88 13.94 -6.10 6.05
C ALA A 88 15.11 -5.32 6.68
N ASP A 89 14.90 -4.04 7.00
CA ASP A 89 15.86 -3.19 7.69
C ASP A 89 15.83 -3.35 9.23
N GLY A 90 14.95 -4.22 9.74
CA GLY A 90 14.76 -4.46 11.17
C GLY A 90 13.80 -3.49 11.86
N SER A 91 13.33 -2.45 11.17
CA SER A 91 12.36 -1.49 11.72
C SER A 91 10.95 -2.05 11.80
N GLU A 92 10.11 -1.49 12.66
CA GLU A 92 8.70 -1.79 12.73
C GLU A 92 7.95 -1.16 11.56
N ALA A 93 7.09 -1.94 10.93
CA ALA A 93 6.24 -1.50 9.85
C ALA A 93 4.83 -2.11 9.98
N TYR A 94 3.86 -1.59 9.26
CA TYR A 94 2.46 -1.95 9.40
C TYR A 94 1.89 -2.45 8.09
N THR A 95 1.08 -3.51 8.18
CA THR A 95 0.45 -4.14 7.02
C THR A 95 -0.99 -4.58 7.32
N ARG A 96 -1.78 -4.77 6.27
CA ARG A 96 -3.08 -5.45 6.29
C ARG A 96 -3.00 -6.87 5.69
N ALA A 97 -1.80 -7.29 5.26
CA ALA A 97 -1.59 -8.65 4.77
C ALA A 97 -1.66 -9.63 5.94
N GLY A 98 -2.71 -10.42 5.97
CA GLY A 98 -2.96 -11.39 7.03
C GLY A 98 -2.86 -12.84 6.58
N ASP A 99 -2.27 -13.10 5.43
CA ASP A 99 -1.90 -14.43 4.92
C ASP A 99 -0.67 -14.94 5.66
N LEU A 100 -0.86 -15.38 6.91
CA LEU A 100 0.23 -15.77 7.78
C LEU A 100 0.68 -17.21 7.52
N ARG A 101 1.96 -17.47 7.80
CA ARG A 101 2.57 -18.79 7.75
C ARG A 101 3.66 -18.92 8.80
N VAL A 102 4.02 -20.15 9.15
CA VAL A 102 5.16 -20.43 10.00
C VAL A 102 6.36 -20.74 9.12
N SER A 103 7.46 -20.04 9.36
CA SER A 103 8.71 -20.28 8.64
C SER A 103 9.35 -21.62 9.05
N PRO A 104 10.30 -22.16 8.28
CA PRO A 104 11.06 -23.36 8.69
C PRO A 104 11.84 -23.18 9.99
N THR A 105 12.09 -21.95 10.41
CA THR A 105 12.75 -21.60 11.68
C THR A 105 11.78 -21.42 12.83
N GLY A 106 10.47 -21.67 12.61
CA GLY A 106 9.44 -21.54 13.64
C GLY A 106 8.98 -20.10 13.90
N ILE A 107 9.28 -19.12 13.02
CA ILE A 107 8.82 -17.74 13.18
C ILE A 107 7.52 -17.55 12.41
N LEU A 108 6.55 -16.87 13.04
CA LEU A 108 5.32 -16.44 12.38
C LEU A 108 5.65 -15.30 11.41
N GLU A 109 5.37 -15.48 10.12
CA GLU A 109 5.63 -14.49 9.08
C GLU A 109 4.43 -14.31 8.16
N THR A 110 4.39 -13.20 7.44
CA THR A 110 3.41 -12.95 6.37
C THR A 110 3.72 -13.81 5.15
N GLY A 111 2.81 -13.92 4.20
CA GLY A 111 3.04 -14.60 2.92
C GLY A 111 4.25 -14.06 2.14
N THR A 112 4.62 -12.80 2.36
CA THR A 112 5.81 -12.16 1.79
C THR A 112 7.10 -12.43 2.57
N GLY A 113 7.04 -13.15 3.71
CA GLY A 113 8.21 -13.53 4.50
C GLY A 113 8.65 -12.48 5.54
N LEU A 114 7.78 -11.54 5.90
CA LEU A 114 8.07 -10.56 6.94
C LEU A 114 7.66 -11.12 8.30
N PRO A 115 8.56 -11.14 9.31
CA PRO A 115 8.23 -11.59 10.64
C PRO A 115 7.12 -10.75 11.28
N VAL A 116 6.11 -11.41 11.84
CA VAL A 116 5.03 -10.75 12.58
C VAL A 116 5.52 -10.41 13.98
N LEU A 117 5.33 -9.16 14.38
CA LEU A 117 5.74 -8.70 15.69
C LEU A 117 4.64 -8.96 16.74
N GLY A 118 5.09 -9.43 17.89
CA GLY A 118 4.33 -9.48 19.12
C GLY A 118 4.82 -8.45 20.14
N ASP A 119 4.35 -8.56 21.39
CA ASP A 119 4.72 -7.64 22.47
C ASP A 119 6.23 -7.66 22.81
N GLY A 120 6.93 -8.76 22.53
CA GLY A 120 8.35 -8.96 22.83
C GLY A 120 9.26 -9.06 21.60
N GLY A 121 8.76 -8.78 20.40
CA GLY A 121 9.50 -8.96 19.14
C GLY A 121 8.85 -10.01 18.23
N PRO A 122 9.57 -10.60 17.25
CA PRO A 122 9.02 -11.61 16.37
C PRO A 122 8.45 -12.81 17.14
N ILE A 123 7.27 -13.28 16.73
CA ILE A 123 6.59 -14.40 17.40
C ILE A 123 7.21 -15.71 16.94
N SER A 124 7.74 -16.48 17.90
CA SER A 124 8.27 -17.83 17.67
C SER A 124 7.22 -18.87 18.03
N ILE A 125 6.92 -19.75 17.09
CA ILE A 125 5.94 -20.82 17.22
C ILE A 125 6.69 -22.14 17.34
N PRO A 126 6.56 -22.89 18.45
CA PRO A 126 7.13 -24.22 18.58
C PRO A 126 6.41 -25.21 17.67
N ASP A 127 6.95 -26.40 17.50
CA ASP A 127 6.32 -27.49 16.76
C ASP A 127 4.90 -27.75 17.33
N ALA A 128 3.91 -27.51 16.50
CA ALA A 128 2.50 -27.58 16.91
C ALA A 128 1.69 -28.40 15.90
N GLN A 129 0.68 -29.08 16.39
CA GLN A 129 -0.28 -29.82 15.60
C GLN A 129 -1.34 -28.86 15.03
N GLU A 130 -1.71 -27.83 15.78
CA GLU A 130 -2.68 -26.81 15.40
C GLU A 130 -2.27 -25.45 15.96
N ILE A 131 -2.58 -24.41 15.20
CA ILE A 131 -2.33 -23.01 15.59
C ILE A 131 -3.66 -22.27 15.45
N GLU A 132 -4.03 -21.56 16.51
CA GLU A 132 -5.23 -20.74 16.55
C GLU A 132 -4.88 -19.28 16.87
N ILE A 133 -5.49 -18.36 16.13
CA ILE A 133 -5.33 -16.92 16.35
C ILE A 133 -6.69 -16.38 16.79
N ALA A 134 -6.73 -15.88 18.02
CA ALA A 134 -7.94 -15.30 18.61
C ALA A 134 -8.19 -13.86 18.09
N ALA A 135 -9.40 -13.38 18.28
CA ALA A 135 -9.82 -12.05 17.82
C ALA A 135 -9.03 -10.89 18.43
N ASP A 136 -8.38 -11.09 19.56
CA ASP A 136 -7.52 -10.09 20.22
C ASP A 136 -6.05 -10.17 19.79
N GLY A 137 -5.72 -11.04 18.84
CA GLY A 137 -4.37 -11.30 18.35
C GLY A 137 -3.59 -12.33 19.17
N THR A 138 -4.19 -12.96 20.18
CA THR A 138 -3.53 -14.02 20.95
C THR A 138 -3.31 -15.24 20.07
N VAL A 139 -2.07 -15.71 20.01
CA VAL A 139 -1.65 -16.90 19.26
C VAL A 139 -1.52 -18.06 20.24
N SER A 140 -2.33 -19.09 20.03
CA SER A 140 -2.33 -20.32 20.81
C SER A 140 -1.96 -21.50 19.93
N VAL A 141 -1.25 -22.45 20.48
CA VAL A 141 -0.82 -23.65 19.79
C VAL A 141 -1.23 -24.90 20.55
N LEU A 142 -1.54 -25.95 19.81
CA LEU A 142 -1.68 -27.30 20.35
C LEU A 142 -0.36 -28.05 20.10
N PRO A 143 0.44 -28.31 21.15
CA PRO A 143 1.72 -29.02 20.99
C PRO A 143 1.52 -30.47 20.48
N VAL A 144 2.49 -30.95 19.73
CA VAL A 144 2.46 -32.32 19.20
C VAL A 144 2.40 -33.36 20.37
N GLY A 145 1.43 -34.27 20.30
CA GLY A 145 1.28 -35.36 21.27
C GLY A 145 0.52 -35.00 22.54
N GLN A 146 -0.10 -33.82 22.60
CA GLN A 146 -0.97 -33.42 23.74
C GLN A 146 -2.47 -33.50 23.39
N ALA A 147 -3.30 -33.55 24.43
CA ALA A 147 -4.75 -33.58 24.26
C ALA A 147 -5.27 -32.23 23.73
N PRO A 148 -6.37 -32.22 22.94
CA PRO A 148 -6.93 -30.98 22.37
C PRO A 148 -7.30 -29.89 23.36
N SER A 149 -7.43 -30.23 24.63
CA SER A 149 -7.74 -29.27 25.72
C SER A 149 -6.53 -28.48 26.24
N THR A 150 -5.33 -28.71 25.71
CA THR A 150 -4.08 -28.12 26.22
C THR A 150 -3.56 -27.06 25.25
N LEU A 151 -4.36 -26.05 24.94
CA LEU A 151 -3.89 -24.89 24.17
C LEU A 151 -2.89 -24.07 25.01
N ALA A 152 -1.69 -23.91 24.49
CA ALA A 152 -0.65 -23.07 25.09
C ALA A 152 -0.58 -21.73 24.38
N VAL A 153 -0.66 -20.63 25.09
CA VAL A 153 -0.45 -19.29 24.55
C VAL A 153 1.04 -19.09 24.29
N VAL A 154 1.39 -18.77 23.05
CA VAL A 154 2.77 -18.56 22.61
C VAL A 154 3.12 -17.07 22.57
N GLY A 155 2.16 -16.23 22.21
CA GLY A 155 2.36 -14.80 22.12
C GLY A 155 1.08 -14.09 21.70
N ARG A 156 1.21 -12.80 21.46
CA ARG A 156 0.12 -11.96 20.95
C ARG A 156 0.64 -11.12 19.81
N ILE A 157 -0.08 -11.10 18.69
CA ILE A 157 0.22 -10.22 17.55
C ILE A 157 0.04 -8.77 18.00
N LYS A 158 1.04 -7.95 17.75
CA LYS A 158 0.98 -6.51 18.01
C LYS A 158 0.05 -5.86 16.98
N LEU A 159 -1.10 -5.40 17.47
CA LEU A 159 -2.09 -4.67 16.70
C LEU A 159 -2.01 -3.20 17.06
N VAL A 160 -2.00 -2.33 16.06
CA VAL A 160 -1.82 -0.88 16.24
C VAL A 160 -2.85 -0.10 15.44
N ASN A 161 -3.14 1.12 15.87
CA ASN A 161 -4.05 2.01 15.16
C ASN A 161 -3.53 3.46 15.19
N PRO A 162 -2.38 3.73 14.54
CA PRO A 162 -1.85 5.08 14.42
C PRO A 162 -2.76 5.96 13.55
N ASP A 163 -2.66 7.29 13.75
CA ASP A 163 -3.38 8.24 12.91
C ASP A 163 -2.96 8.08 11.43
N PRO A 164 -3.90 7.92 10.50
CA PRO A 164 -3.60 7.86 9.07
C PRO A 164 -2.75 9.04 8.55
N ALA A 165 -2.86 10.22 9.15
CA ALA A 165 -2.08 11.40 8.78
C ALA A 165 -0.57 11.26 9.15
N GLU A 166 -0.25 10.41 10.11
CA GLU A 166 1.12 10.14 10.56
C GLU A 166 1.76 8.97 9.81
N LEU A 167 0.98 8.25 9.01
CA LEU A 167 1.47 7.11 8.26
C LEU A 167 2.08 7.52 6.92
N VAL A 168 3.25 6.98 6.64
CA VAL A 168 3.95 7.12 5.36
C VAL A 168 4.21 5.75 4.78
N ARG A 169 4.01 5.61 3.47
CA ARG A 169 4.30 4.37 2.77
C ARG A 169 5.76 4.34 2.32
N GLY A 170 6.47 3.29 2.69
CA GLY A 170 7.82 2.99 2.20
C GLY A 170 7.84 2.47 0.75
N GLU A 171 9.04 2.37 0.19
CA GLU A 171 9.26 1.79 -1.14
C GLU A 171 8.92 0.29 -1.20
N ASP A 172 9.06 -0.39 -0.07
CA ASP A 172 8.68 -1.80 0.15
C ASP A 172 7.17 -2.04 0.23
N GLY A 173 6.38 -0.97 0.18
CA GLY A 173 4.92 -1.03 0.22
C GLY A 173 4.32 -1.10 1.62
N LEU A 174 5.15 -1.17 2.67
CA LEU A 174 4.74 -1.16 4.06
C LEU A 174 4.45 0.27 4.55
N LEU A 175 3.64 0.38 5.57
CA LEU A 175 3.37 1.65 6.24
C LEU A 175 4.27 1.79 7.47
N ARG A 176 4.70 3.02 7.73
CA ARG A 176 5.52 3.38 8.91
C ARG A 176 5.03 4.70 9.49
N GLY A 177 5.26 4.91 10.78
CA GLY A 177 5.11 6.22 11.37
C GLY A 177 6.09 7.20 10.73
N ARG A 178 5.66 8.42 10.49
CA ARG A 178 6.48 9.50 9.90
C ARG A 178 7.72 9.83 10.73
N ASP A 179 7.62 9.66 12.03
CA ASP A 179 8.69 9.86 13.00
C ASP A 179 9.63 8.64 13.13
N GLY A 180 9.28 7.51 12.49
CA GLY A 180 10.02 6.26 12.58
C GLY A 180 9.88 5.55 13.94
N ALA A 181 9.09 6.08 14.86
CA ALA A 181 8.87 5.45 16.15
C ALA A 181 7.87 4.28 16.06
N PRO A 182 8.08 3.20 16.86
CA PRO A 182 7.11 2.12 16.95
C PRO A 182 5.78 2.61 17.51
N ALA A 183 4.66 2.21 16.87
CA ALA A 183 3.34 2.58 17.37
C ALA A 183 2.99 1.83 18.65
N VAL A 184 2.15 2.46 19.47
CA VAL A 184 1.64 1.85 20.70
C VAL A 184 0.57 0.80 20.34
N PRO A 185 0.58 -0.40 20.97
CA PRO A 185 -0.46 -1.38 20.78
C PRO A 185 -1.84 -0.83 21.15
N ASP A 186 -2.85 -1.11 20.31
CA ASP A 186 -4.25 -0.73 20.59
C ASP A 186 -5.10 -1.97 20.84
N ALA A 187 -5.57 -2.11 22.08
CA ALA A 187 -6.41 -3.22 22.51
C ALA A 187 -7.83 -3.22 21.90
N ASN A 188 -8.23 -2.17 21.21
CA ASN A 188 -9.52 -2.11 20.52
C ASN A 188 -9.50 -2.74 19.15
N VAL A 189 -8.34 -2.87 18.53
CA VAL A 189 -8.19 -3.53 17.23
C VAL A 189 -8.51 -5.00 17.36
N ARG A 190 -9.30 -5.53 16.44
CA ARG A 190 -9.73 -6.93 16.41
C ARG A 190 -9.35 -7.60 15.11
N LEU A 191 -9.06 -8.88 15.19
CA LEU A 191 -8.86 -9.77 14.05
C LEU A 191 -10.08 -10.65 13.81
N ALA A 192 -10.32 -10.98 12.55
CA ALA A 192 -11.19 -12.06 12.14
C ALA A 192 -10.31 -13.19 11.61
N SER A 193 -10.42 -14.40 12.20
CA SER A 193 -9.69 -15.59 11.78
C SER A 193 -10.41 -16.29 10.62
N GLY A 194 -9.66 -16.96 9.75
CA GLY A 194 -10.21 -17.65 8.57
C GLY A 194 -10.65 -16.72 7.44
N VAL A 195 -10.21 -15.46 7.47
CA VAL A 195 -10.60 -14.41 6.52
C VAL A 195 -9.37 -13.63 6.07
N LEU A 196 -9.32 -13.24 4.81
CA LEU A 196 -8.33 -12.31 4.27
C LEU A 196 -8.98 -11.04 3.77
N GLU A 197 -8.31 -9.91 3.97
CA GLU A 197 -8.68 -8.65 3.33
C GLU A 197 -8.03 -8.60 1.94
N SER A 198 -8.82 -8.42 0.88
CA SER A 198 -8.30 -8.23 -0.48
C SER A 198 -7.75 -6.81 -0.67
N SER A 199 -7.08 -6.58 -1.79
CA SER A 199 -6.75 -5.22 -2.24
C SER A 199 -8.00 -4.35 -2.34
N ASN A 200 -7.89 -3.05 -1.99
CA ASN A 200 -8.96 -2.07 -2.24
C ASN A 200 -8.92 -1.48 -3.66
N VAL A 201 -8.05 -1.99 -4.53
CA VAL A 201 -7.96 -1.55 -5.92
C VAL A 201 -9.08 -2.18 -6.75
N ASN A 202 -9.83 -1.35 -7.48
CA ASN A 202 -10.76 -1.80 -8.50
C ASN A 202 -10.04 -1.96 -9.84
N SER A 203 -9.92 -3.20 -10.33
CA SER A 203 -9.20 -3.52 -11.57
C SER A 203 -9.81 -2.86 -12.80
N VAL A 204 -11.14 -2.78 -12.89
CA VAL A 204 -11.86 -2.19 -14.03
C VAL A 204 -11.63 -0.67 -14.08
N GLU A 205 -11.73 -0.03 -12.93
CA GLU A 205 -11.46 1.40 -12.78
C GLU A 205 -10.00 1.73 -13.10
N ALA A 206 -9.05 0.94 -12.59
CA ALA A 206 -7.62 1.11 -12.86
C ALA A 206 -7.29 0.96 -14.35
N LEU A 207 -7.88 -0.03 -15.05
CA LEU A 207 -7.72 -0.21 -16.50
C LEU A 207 -8.30 0.96 -17.30
N THR A 208 -9.49 1.42 -16.92
CA THR A 208 -10.15 2.56 -17.58
C THR A 208 -9.34 3.84 -17.39
N SER A 209 -8.83 4.06 -16.19
CA SER A 209 -7.94 5.19 -15.86
C SER A 209 -6.64 5.11 -16.64
N MET A 210 -6.06 3.92 -16.84
CA MET A 210 -4.85 3.74 -17.65
C MET A 210 -5.06 4.20 -19.11
N ILE A 211 -6.19 3.82 -19.71
CA ILE A 211 -6.54 4.24 -21.08
C ILE A 211 -6.73 5.76 -21.14
N HIS A 212 -7.38 6.33 -20.14
CA HIS A 212 -7.61 7.77 -20.06
C HIS A 212 -6.30 8.55 -19.95
N LEU A 213 -5.40 8.12 -19.06
CA LEU A 213 -4.09 8.71 -18.86
C LEU A 213 -3.21 8.59 -20.13
N ALA A 214 -3.28 7.45 -20.85
CA ALA A 214 -2.56 7.27 -22.10
C ALA A 214 -3.01 8.28 -23.16
N ARG A 215 -4.32 8.46 -23.33
CA ARG A 215 -4.88 9.46 -24.27
C ARG A 215 -4.52 10.89 -23.87
N GLN A 216 -4.53 11.21 -22.58
CA GLN A 216 -4.11 12.52 -22.09
C GLN A 216 -2.62 12.77 -22.37
N PHE A 217 -1.77 11.76 -22.18
CA PHE A 217 -0.35 11.86 -22.51
C PHE A 217 -0.13 12.13 -24.00
N GLU A 218 -0.81 11.39 -24.88
CA GLU A 218 -0.75 11.64 -26.34
C GLU A 218 -1.19 13.06 -26.71
N ALA A 219 -2.22 13.58 -26.05
CA ALA A 219 -2.69 14.95 -26.25
C ALA A 219 -1.61 15.98 -25.85
N GLN A 220 -0.91 15.78 -24.71
CA GLN A 220 0.18 16.65 -24.28
C GLN A 220 1.37 16.60 -25.27
N VAL A 221 1.73 15.41 -25.77
CA VAL A 221 2.78 15.26 -26.79
C VAL A 221 2.40 15.99 -28.07
N LYS A 222 1.14 15.89 -28.52
CA LYS A 222 0.66 16.65 -29.68
C LYS A 222 0.74 18.16 -29.48
N LEU A 223 0.37 18.65 -28.28
CA LEU A 223 0.50 20.07 -27.92
C LEU A 223 1.95 20.54 -27.97
N MET A 224 2.89 19.74 -27.45
CA MET A 224 4.32 20.06 -27.52
C MET A 224 4.78 20.17 -28.97
N LYS A 225 4.39 19.24 -29.85
CA LYS A 225 4.73 19.27 -31.25
C LYS A 225 4.15 20.49 -31.99
N VAL A 226 2.89 20.84 -31.72
CA VAL A 226 2.28 22.06 -32.30
C VAL A 226 2.99 23.31 -31.81
N ALA A 227 3.39 23.37 -30.54
CA ALA A 227 4.15 24.50 -30.02
C ALA A 227 5.52 24.63 -30.73
N GLU A 228 6.23 23.53 -30.93
CA GLU A 228 7.52 23.50 -31.66
C GLU A 228 7.34 23.94 -33.12
N GLU A 229 6.33 23.44 -33.84
CA GLU A 229 6.04 23.84 -35.22
C GLU A 229 5.68 25.34 -35.31
N THR A 230 4.95 25.86 -34.37
CA THR A 230 4.59 27.29 -34.30
C THR A 230 5.81 28.16 -34.03
N ASP A 231 6.71 27.74 -33.16
CA ASP A 231 7.96 28.45 -32.87
C ASP A 231 8.90 28.44 -34.11
N ALA A 232 8.99 27.31 -34.80
CA ALA A 232 9.77 27.21 -36.05
C ALA A 232 9.20 28.09 -37.16
N ALA A 233 7.88 28.16 -37.28
CA ALA A 233 7.22 29.04 -38.25
C ALA A 233 7.44 30.52 -37.91
N SER A 234 7.35 30.91 -36.62
CA SER A 234 7.62 32.26 -36.18
C SER A 234 9.08 32.70 -36.41
N ALA A 235 10.03 31.79 -36.17
CA ALA A 235 11.46 32.04 -36.41
C ALA A 235 11.74 32.25 -37.89
N LYS A 236 11.08 31.51 -38.78
CA LYS A 236 11.20 31.71 -40.25
C LYS A 236 10.66 33.09 -40.68
N LEU A 237 9.55 33.54 -40.10
CA LEU A 237 8.99 34.87 -40.42
C LEU A 237 9.92 36.01 -39.97
N MET A 238 10.59 35.86 -38.83
CA MET A 238 11.55 36.86 -38.34
C MET A 238 12.88 36.91 -39.17
N ASN A 239 13.25 35.83 -39.85
CA ASN A 239 14.44 35.79 -40.68
C ASN A 239 14.22 36.26 -42.12
N ILE A 240 13.01 36.61 -42.53
CA ILE A 240 12.64 37.11 -43.89
C ILE A 240 12.56 38.64 -43.91
N GLY A 241 12.65 39.33 -42.79
CA GLY A 241 12.76 40.79 -42.69
C GLY A 241 14.18 41.22 -42.38
#